data_9728b131914b46abee6e994dd3834c22
#
_entry.id   9728b131914b46abee6e994dd3834c22
#
_cell.length_a   1.000
_cell.length_b   1.000
_cell.length_c   1.000
_cell.angle_alpha   90.00
_cell.angle_beta   90.00
_cell.angle_gamma   90.00
#
_symmetry.space_group_name_H-M   'P 1'
#
loop_
_entity.id
_entity.type
_entity.pdbx_description
1 polymer ?
#
loop_
_entity_poly.entity_id
_entity_poly.type
_entity_poly.pdbx_seq_one_letter_code
_entity_poly.pdbx_strand_id
1 'polypeptide(L)'
;MALLLAVLPFMPSCGQFEIIVGPEPDIELKLEVPNAGLGKAAGSQFAYVSANADWEITVDYQGDAQGWISLSPSSGTSCEAQGILFKWDANTAEDLRTARLVLICDGAEAAVTVNQAGTSGNTGGGSGSEIKSDPVPGWLELPATDDENLYFITHEMTVGAYSGRSYSIYYDADNLISRWVAYPLNKGLISSGSRTNAWGLDPKIPADKQPVLFSGFRNASDGRRYDRGHQLPSADRLQKEANEATFYGTNMTPQLSELNQNCWASLESAVRSWSYSFDTLYVVTGADVRGARDYCTDNYGKKVTIPTGYYKVLLGYKKGGQFAGMASTGGYTGIAFYFDHKSYTDSRETIMGQAMSIDELEDDLEIDFFVNLPDKIGAVFAAKVESTVDSWWYN
;
A
#
# COMPACT_ATOMS: atom_id res chain seq x y z
N MET A 1 95.51 -22.81 -16.04
CA MET A 1 94.38 -22.65 -15.19
C MET A 1 93.57 -21.46 -15.66
N ALA A 2 92.68 -21.69 -16.60
CA ALA A 2 91.91 -20.65 -17.27
C ALA A 2 90.40 -20.85 -16.85
N LEU A 3 89.88 -19.85 -16.23
CA LEU A 3 88.45 -19.84 -15.77
C LEU A 3 87.62 -19.29 -16.93
N LEU A 4 86.80 -20.14 -17.48
CA LEU A 4 85.83 -19.76 -18.52
C LEU A 4 84.54 -19.19 -17.84
N LEU A 5 84.31 -17.90 -18.06
CA LEU A 5 83.02 -17.28 -17.66
C LEU A 5 81.98 -17.49 -18.79
N ALA A 6 80.97 -18.29 -18.53
CA ALA A 6 79.82 -18.42 -19.43
C ALA A 6 78.81 -17.30 -19.12
N VAL A 7 78.59 -16.45 -20.15
CA VAL A 7 77.53 -15.45 -20.13
C VAL A 7 76.26 -16.14 -20.59
N LEU A 8 75.24 -16.28 -19.66
CA LEU A 8 73.94 -16.69 -20.00
C LEU A 8 73.07 -15.47 -20.44
N PRO A 9 72.26 -15.58 -21.50
CA PRO A 9 71.41 -14.49 -21.92
C PRO A 9 70.18 -14.37 -20.97
N PHE A 10 69.97 -13.15 -20.56
CA PHE A 10 68.77 -12.73 -19.82
C PHE A 10 67.54 -12.88 -20.73
N MET A 11 66.63 -13.85 -20.43
CA MET A 11 65.28 -13.88 -20.99
C MET A 11 64.35 -13.02 -20.09
N PRO A 12 63.54 -12.14 -20.65
CA PRO A 12 62.56 -11.44 -19.86
C PRO A 12 61.46 -12.44 -19.43
N SER A 13 61.33 -12.64 -18.14
CA SER A 13 60.24 -13.37 -17.50
C SER A 13 58.93 -12.65 -17.83
N CYS A 14 58.09 -13.30 -18.63
CA CYS A 14 56.71 -12.91 -18.79
C CYS A 14 56.02 -13.09 -17.42
N GLY A 15 55.71 -11.98 -16.76
CA GLY A 15 54.96 -12.01 -15.52
C GLY A 15 53.63 -12.67 -15.75
N GLN A 16 53.40 -13.79 -15.09
CA GLN A 16 52.05 -14.35 -14.92
C GLN A 16 51.24 -13.33 -14.10
N PHE A 17 50.28 -12.69 -14.74
CA PHE A 17 49.20 -12.01 -14.02
C PHE A 17 48.33 -13.12 -13.46
N GLU A 18 48.41 -13.40 -12.17
CA GLU A 18 47.36 -14.07 -11.47
C GLU A 18 46.14 -13.10 -11.45
N ILE A 19 45.10 -13.42 -12.22
CA ILE A 19 43.81 -12.82 -12.06
C ILE A 19 43.31 -13.35 -10.70
N ILE A 20 43.36 -12.53 -9.65
CA ILE A 20 42.66 -12.81 -8.42
C ILE A 20 41.19 -12.60 -8.77
N VAL A 21 40.50 -13.69 -9.12
CA VAL A 21 39.05 -13.73 -9.18
C VAL A 21 38.62 -13.61 -7.72
N GLY A 22 38.09 -12.44 -7.32
CA GLY A 22 37.43 -12.29 -6.04
C GLY A 22 36.24 -13.29 -5.96
N PRO A 23 35.72 -13.61 -4.76
CA PRO A 23 34.55 -14.45 -4.68
C PRO A 23 33.50 -13.85 -5.61
N GLU A 24 32.89 -14.72 -6.46
CA GLU A 24 31.77 -14.31 -7.28
C GLU A 24 30.70 -13.73 -6.34
N PRO A 25 30.08 -12.58 -6.67
CA PRO A 25 29.02 -12.03 -5.84
C PRO A 25 27.92 -13.08 -5.70
N ASP A 26 27.47 -13.31 -4.47
CA ASP A 26 26.34 -14.18 -4.21
C ASP A 26 25.17 -13.70 -5.07
N ILE A 27 24.56 -14.61 -5.86
CA ILE A 27 23.38 -14.28 -6.66
C ILE A 27 22.19 -14.09 -5.72
N GLU A 28 21.69 -12.86 -5.65
CA GLU A 28 20.43 -12.54 -4.96
C GLU A 28 19.30 -12.54 -5.99
N LEU A 29 18.32 -13.41 -5.76
CA LEU A 29 17.25 -13.66 -6.70
C LEU A 29 15.93 -13.86 -5.96
N LYS A 30 14.89 -13.12 -6.33
CA LYS A 30 13.55 -13.23 -5.74
C LYS A 30 12.48 -13.06 -6.80
N LEU A 31 11.53 -13.99 -6.82
CA LEU A 31 10.29 -13.90 -7.60
C LEU A 31 9.11 -13.85 -6.65
N GLU A 32 8.30 -12.80 -6.73
CA GLU A 32 7.07 -12.65 -5.97
C GLU A 32 5.86 -12.65 -6.91
N VAL A 33 4.90 -13.52 -6.65
CA VAL A 33 3.61 -13.55 -7.30
C VAL A 33 2.54 -13.34 -6.23
N PRO A 34 1.93 -12.15 -6.14
CA PRO A 34 1.02 -11.80 -5.05
C PRO A 34 -0.17 -12.75 -4.90
N ASN A 35 -0.70 -13.23 -6.02
CA ASN A 35 -1.75 -14.25 -6.03
C ASN A 35 -1.35 -15.41 -6.94
N ALA A 36 -0.99 -16.54 -6.35
CA ALA A 36 -0.66 -17.77 -7.04
C ALA A 36 -1.88 -18.70 -7.27
N GLY A 37 -3.03 -18.40 -6.64
CA GLY A 37 -4.30 -19.08 -6.85
C GLY A 37 -5.21 -18.26 -7.77
N LEU A 38 -5.26 -18.62 -9.06
CA LEU A 38 -5.98 -17.87 -10.08
C LEU A 38 -7.42 -18.37 -10.22
N GLY A 39 -8.37 -17.44 -10.37
CA GLY A 39 -9.74 -17.77 -10.73
C GLY A 39 -9.83 -18.34 -12.15
N LYS A 40 -10.95 -19.02 -12.48
CA LYS A 40 -11.19 -19.62 -13.81
C LYS A 40 -11.23 -18.64 -14.96
N ALA A 41 -11.59 -17.37 -14.72
CA ALA A 41 -11.64 -16.33 -15.74
C ALA A 41 -10.24 -15.91 -16.18
N ALA A 42 -10.12 -15.39 -17.41
CA ALA A 42 -8.92 -14.69 -17.84
C ALA A 42 -8.65 -13.50 -16.93
N GLY A 43 -7.37 -13.18 -16.72
CA GLY A 43 -7.00 -12.09 -15.85
C GLY A 43 -5.55 -11.67 -16.00
N SER A 44 -5.16 -10.71 -15.18
CA SER A 44 -3.79 -10.25 -15.11
C SER A 44 -3.44 -9.72 -13.72
N GLN A 45 -2.18 -9.84 -13.35
CA GLN A 45 -1.57 -9.19 -12.17
C GLN A 45 -0.12 -8.87 -12.49
N PHE A 46 0.58 -8.23 -11.56
CA PHE A 46 2.03 -8.13 -11.63
C PHE A 46 2.68 -9.22 -10.78
N ALA A 47 3.74 -9.81 -11.32
CA ALA A 47 4.79 -10.48 -10.57
C ALA A 47 5.96 -9.51 -10.39
N TYR A 48 6.80 -9.73 -9.39
CA TYR A 48 7.94 -8.85 -9.09
C TYR A 48 9.22 -9.65 -9.09
N VAL A 49 10.22 -9.10 -9.80
CA VAL A 49 11.57 -9.65 -9.85
C VAL A 49 12.53 -8.73 -9.14
N SER A 50 13.31 -9.30 -8.22
CA SER A 50 14.54 -8.68 -7.72
C SER A 50 15.71 -9.58 -8.10
N ALA A 51 16.72 -9.02 -8.75
CA ALA A 51 17.92 -9.74 -9.18
C ALA A 51 19.11 -8.81 -9.23
N ASN A 52 20.29 -9.29 -8.83
CA ASN A 52 21.54 -8.50 -8.87
C ASN A 52 22.36 -8.70 -10.16
N ALA A 53 21.84 -9.48 -11.13
CA ALA A 53 22.40 -9.66 -12.47
C ALA A 53 21.29 -9.76 -13.52
N ASP A 54 21.63 -10.04 -14.78
CA ASP A 54 20.66 -10.23 -15.86
C ASP A 54 19.80 -11.47 -15.59
N TRP A 55 18.50 -11.36 -15.84
CA TRP A 55 17.55 -12.38 -15.51
C TRP A 55 16.60 -12.70 -16.67
N GLU A 56 16.07 -13.93 -16.65
CA GLU A 56 15.01 -14.39 -17.52
C GLU A 56 13.96 -15.15 -16.70
N ILE A 57 12.68 -15.01 -17.08
CA ILE A 57 11.58 -15.77 -16.47
C ILE A 57 10.89 -16.62 -17.52
N THR A 58 10.74 -17.90 -17.20
CA THR A 58 10.10 -18.91 -18.06
C THR A 58 8.87 -19.48 -17.37
N VAL A 59 8.01 -20.14 -18.16
CA VAL A 59 6.80 -20.80 -17.67
C VAL A 59 6.91 -22.30 -17.95
N ASP A 60 6.94 -23.08 -16.88
CA ASP A 60 6.92 -24.55 -16.91
C ASP A 60 5.50 -25.03 -16.60
N TYR A 61 4.79 -25.46 -17.63
CA TYR A 61 3.40 -25.92 -17.52
C TYR A 61 3.34 -27.35 -17.03
N GLN A 62 2.50 -27.61 -16.04
CA GLN A 62 2.25 -28.94 -15.49
C GLN A 62 0.99 -29.55 -16.14
N GLY A 63 1.17 -30.59 -16.95
CA GLY A 63 0.10 -31.25 -17.70
C GLY A 63 -0.05 -30.76 -19.16
N ASP A 64 -1.19 -31.06 -19.78
CA ASP A 64 -1.41 -30.88 -21.22
C ASP A 64 -1.71 -29.42 -21.63
N ALA A 65 -2.18 -28.61 -20.71
CA ALA A 65 -2.54 -27.21 -20.99
C ALA A 65 -1.30 -26.30 -21.05
N GLN A 66 -0.94 -25.84 -22.25
CA GLN A 66 0.23 -25.00 -22.53
C GLN A 66 -0.18 -23.60 -22.99
N GLY A 67 0.72 -22.63 -22.84
CA GLY A 67 0.62 -21.31 -23.46
C GLY A 67 -0.47 -20.39 -22.89
N TRP A 68 -1.05 -20.72 -21.75
CA TRP A 68 -2.12 -19.93 -21.14
C TRP A 68 -1.62 -18.78 -20.23
N ILE A 69 -0.30 -18.64 -20.08
CA ILE A 69 0.36 -17.54 -19.35
C ILE A 69 1.21 -16.74 -20.32
N SER A 70 1.16 -15.42 -20.17
CA SER A 70 2.08 -14.50 -20.82
C SER A 70 2.71 -13.54 -19.80
N LEU A 71 4.00 -13.25 -19.96
CA LEU A 71 4.82 -12.40 -19.10
C LEU A 71 5.42 -11.26 -19.91
N SER A 72 5.40 -10.03 -19.39
CA SER A 72 5.96 -8.87 -20.07
C SER A 72 6.49 -7.82 -19.07
N PRO A 73 7.80 -7.51 -19.09
CA PRO A 73 8.86 -8.21 -19.81
C PRO A 73 9.11 -9.62 -19.25
N SER A 74 9.71 -10.53 -20.05
CA SER A 74 10.13 -11.85 -19.59
C SER A 74 11.63 -11.96 -19.31
N SER A 75 12.38 -10.87 -19.45
CA SER A 75 13.81 -10.76 -19.13
C SER A 75 14.17 -9.31 -18.81
N GLY A 76 15.28 -9.12 -18.14
CA GLY A 76 15.78 -7.79 -17.76
C GLY A 76 17.19 -7.84 -17.22
N THR A 77 17.66 -6.68 -16.76
CA THR A 77 18.95 -6.52 -16.08
C THR A 77 18.76 -6.44 -14.58
N SER A 78 19.84 -6.37 -13.81
CA SER A 78 19.81 -6.15 -12.35
C SER A 78 18.76 -5.12 -11.94
N CYS A 79 17.91 -5.48 -10.97
CA CYS A 79 16.78 -4.67 -10.53
C CYS A 79 16.36 -4.97 -9.10
N GLU A 80 15.73 -3.97 -8.45
CA GLU A 80 15.00 -4.13 -7.19
C GLU A 80 13.50 -4.03 -7.50
N ALA A 81 12.74 -5.13 -7.29
CA ALA A 81 11.28 -5.22 -7.43
C ALA A 81 10.74 -4.71 -8.79
N GLN A 82 11.34 -5.16 -9.89
CA GLN A 82 10.81 -4.85 -11.22
C GLN A 82 9.47 -5.56 -11.43
N GLY A 83 8.43 -4.79 -11.75
CA GLY A 83 7.10 -5.34 -12.09
C GLY A 83 7.10 -5.98 -13.47
N ILE A 84 6.55 -7.20 -13.53
CA ILE A 84 6.30 -7.96 -14.76
C ILE A 84 4.80 -8.14 -14.88
N LEU A 85 4.22 -7.71 -15.99
CA LEU A 85 2.81 -7.98 -16.26
C LEU A 85 2.63 -9.48 -16.54
N PHE A 86 1.96 -10.17 -15.61
CA PHE A 86 1.58 -11.57 -15.68
C PHE A 86 0.10 -11.67 -16.07
N LYS A 87 -0.18 -12.26 -17.25
CA LYS A 87 -1.54 -12.47 -17.76
C LYS A 87 -1.81 -13.95 -17.93
N TRP A 88 -3.06 -14.33 -17.78
CA TRP A 88 -3.52 -15.71 -18.04
C TRP A 88 -4.85 -15.72 -18.78
N ASP A 89 -5.03 -16.73 -19.63
CA ASP A 89 -6.28 -16.98 -20.33
C ASP A 89 -7.30 -17.66 -19.42
N ALA A 90 -8.59 -17.62 -19.77
CA ALA A 90 -9.63 -18.35 -19.05
C ALA A 90 -9.38 -19.86 -19.09
N ASN A 91 -9.57 -20.52 -17.95
CA ASN A 91 -9.62 -21.97 -17.89
C ASN A 91 -11.06 -22.46 -18.11
N THR A 92 -11.33 -22.97 -19.29
CA THR A 92 -12.65 -23.52 -19.66
C THR A 92 -12.79 -25.03 -19.39
N ALA A 93 -11.71 -25.69 -18.93
CA ALA A 93 -11.74 -27.09 -18.52
C ALA A 93 -12.42 -27.24 -17.15
N GLU A 94 -12.87 -28.45 -16.85
CA GLU A 94 -13.44 -28.79 -15.54
C GLU A 94 -12.38 -28.78 -14.44
N ASP A 95 -11.17 -29.22 -14.78
CA ASP A 95 -10.08 -29.40 -13.83
C ASP A 95 -9.21 -28.12 -13.67
N LEU A 96 -8.58 -28.05 -12.52
CA LEU A 96 -7.52 -27.09 -12.21
C LEU A 96 -6.32 -27.33 -13.13
N ARG A 97 -5.68 -26.23 -13.59
CA ARG A 97 -4.39 -26.31 -14.29
C ARG A 97 -3.30 -25.57 -13.52
N THR A 98 -2.09 -26.05 -13.67
CA THR A 98 -0.93 -25.59 -12.89
C THR A 98 0.21 -25.20 -13.80
N ALA A 99 0.93 -24.15 -13.46
CA ALA A 99 2.19 -23.80 -14.07
C ALA A 99 3.19 -23.33 -13.02
N ARG A 100 4.47 -23.44 -13.30
CA ARG A 100 5.55 -22.95 -12.48
C ARG A 100 6.24 -21.80 -13.21
N LEU A 101 6.25 -20.62 -12.63
CA LEU A 101 7.04 -19.49 -13.09
C LEU A 101 8.44 -19.65 -12.54
N VAL A 102 9.45 -19.72 -13.42
CA VAL A 102 10.85 -19.95 -13.05
C VAL A 102 11.67 -18.75 -13.47
N LEU A 103 12.18 -18.02 -12.50
CA LEU A 103 13.12 -16.92 -12.67
C LEU A 103 14.54 -17.49 -12.61
N ILE A 104 15.35 -17.16 -13.61
CA ILE A 104 16.72 -17.62 -13.76
C ILE A 104 17.63 -16.41 -13.82
N CYS A 105 18.73 -16.44 -13.07
CA CYS A 105 19.74 -15.41 -13.03
C CYS A 105 21.09 -16.08 -12.79
N ASP A 106 21.97 -16.03 -13.77
CA ASP A 106 23.35 -16.56 -13.73
C ASP A 106 23.46 -18.00 -13.15
N GLY A 107 22.50 -18.85 -13.53
CA GLY A 107 22.43 -20.26 -13.09
C GLY A 107 21.72 -20.50 -11.73
N ALA A 108 21.36 -19.46 -10.99
CA ALA A 108 20.47 -19.56 -9.84
C ALA A 108 18.99 -19.52 -10.29
N GLU A 109 18.11 -20.18 -9.54
CA GLU A 109 16.68 -20.25 -9.83
C GLU A 109 15.84 -19.86 -8.62
N ALA A 110 14.78 -19.07 -8.88
CA ALA A 110 13.66 -18.88 -7.95
C ALA A 110 12.35 -19.20 -8.68
N ALA A 111 11.43 -19.88 -8.02
CA ALA A 111 10.22 -20.29 -8.70
C ALA A 111 8.97 -20.19 -7.83
N VAL A 112 7.84 -19.88 -8.48
CA VAL A 112 6.52 -19.84 -7.86
C VAL A 112 5.55 -20.70 -8.68
N THR A 113 4.82 -21.61 -8.01
CA THR A 113 3.76 -22.40 -8.61
C THR A 113 2.46 -21.61 -8.60
N VAL A 114 1.82 -21.48 -9.75
CA VAL A 114 0.51 -20.87 -9.92
C VAL A 114 -0.52 -21.93 -10.31
N ASN A 115 -1.70 -21.87 -9.67
CA ASN A 115 -2.80 -22.78 -9.90
C ASN A 115 -4.01 -21.99 -10.42
N GLN A 116 -4.61 -22.41 -11.53
CA GLN A 116 -5.83 -21.79 -12.03
C GLN A 116 -7.01 -22.76 -11.89
N ALA A 117 -8.06 -22.29 -11.21
CA ALA A 117 -9.28 -23.08 -11.02
C ALA A 117 -9.93 -23.49 -12.36
N GLY A 118 -10.55 -24.66 -12.39
CA GLY A 118 -11.40 -25.12 -13.48
C GLY A 118 -12.87 -24.75 -13.26
N THR A 119 -13.76 -25.24 -14.13
CA THR A 119 -15.21 -24.97 -14.06
C THR A 119 -15.95 -25.80 -13.02
N SER A 120 -15.41 -26.94 -12.57
CA SER A 120 -16.00 -27.84 -11.60
C SER A 120 -15.87 -27.41 -10.11
N GLY A 121 -15.35 -26.23 -9.84
CA GLY A 121 -15.57 -25.54 -8.57
C GLY A 121 -14.84 -26.07 -7.35
N ASN A 122 -13.71 -26.75 -7.48
CA ASN A 122 -12.86 -27.05 -6.33
C ASN A 122 -11.80 -25.95 -6.19
N THR A 123 -12.11 -24.96 -5.37
CA THR A 123 -11.32 -23.74 -5.17
C THR A 123 -10.25 -23.97 -4.12
N GLY A 124 -9.05 -24.21 -4.58
CA GLY A 124 -7.87 -23.83 -3.81
C GLY A 124 -7.60 -22.34 -4.07
N GLY A 125 -8.09 -21.46 -3.21
CA GLY A 125 -7.64 -20.07 -3.06
C GLY A 125 -8.06 -19.06 -4.14
N GLY A 126 -8.88 -18.09 -3.77
CA GLY A 126 -9.00 -16.79 -4.41
C GLY A 126 -9.94 -16.69 -5.62
N SER A 127 -11.23 -16.83 -5.38
CA SER A 127 -12.27 -16.38 -6.31
C SER A 127 -12.17 -14.88 -6.53
N GLY A 128 -11.97 -14.44 -7.77
CA GLY A 128 -12.28 -13.07 -8.19
C GLY A 128 -13.79 -12.88 -8.31
N SER A 129 -14.56 -13.14 -7.25
CA SER A 129 -15.90 -12.62 -7.07
C SER A 129 -15.76 -11.23 -6.46
N GLU A 130 -16.65 -10.32 -6.88
CA GLU A 130 -16.80 -8.98 -6.30
C GLU A 130 -16.39 -8.94 -4.82
N ILE A 131 -15.22 -8.36 -4.54
CA ILE A 131 -14.70 -8.24 -3.17
C ILE A 131 -15.40 -7.01 -2.58
N LYS A 132 -16.71 -7.13 -2.38
CA LYS A 132 -17.47 -6.22 -1.53
C LYS A 132 -17.67 -6.96 -0.22
N SER A 133 -17.12 -6.45 0.85
CA SER A 133 -17.46 -6.89 2.20
C SER A 133 -18.27 -5.80 2.87
N ASP A 134 -19.32 -6.16 3.58
CA ASP A 134 -20.04 -5.21 4.40
C ASP A 134 -19.14 -4.68 5.52
N PRO A 135 -19.35 -3.44 6.00
CA PRO A 135 -18.67 -2.91 7.16
C PRO A 135 -18.81 -3.85 8.35
N VAL A 136 -17.71 -4.15 9.00
CA VAL A 136 -17.71 -5.10 10.13
C VAL A 136 -18.30 -4.41 11.37
N PRO A 137 -19.40 -4.92 11.94
CA PRO A 137 -19.98 -4.33 13.14
C PRO A 137 -18.95 -4.21 14.27
N GLY A 138 -18.95 -3.06 14.95
CA GLY A 138 -18.09 -2.79 16.10
C GLY A 138 -16.65 -2.32 15.75
N TRP A 139 -16.29 -2.20 14.47
CA TRP A 139 -15.06 -1.53 14.08
C TRP A 139 -15.28 -0.02 14.05
N LEU A 140 -14.77 0.66 15.08
CA LEU A 140 -15.09 2.06 15.33
C LEU A 140 -14.44 3.05 14.36
N GLU A 141 -13.45 2.63 13.61
CA GLU A 141 -12.79 3.46 12.59
C GLU A 141 -13.59 3.61 11.30
N LEU A 142 -14.64 2.81 11.09
CA LEU A 142 -15.31 2.74 9.78
C LEU A 142 -16.29 3.90 9.56
N PRO A 143 -16.14 4.61 8.41
CA PRO A 143 -17.19 5.46 7.83
C PRO A 143 -18.28 4.63 7.14
N ALA A 144 -19.36 5.29 6.72
CA ALA A 144 -20.38 4.70 5.86
C ALA A 144 -19.83 4.20 4.52
N THR A 145 -20.45 3.15 3.97
CA THR A 145 -20.07 2.49 2.71
C THR A 145 -21.32 2.29 1.84
N ASP A 146 -22.00 3.37 1.54
CA ASP A 146 -23.32 3.38 0.90
C ASP A 146 -23.28 3.39 -0.64
N ASP A 147 -22.12 3.64 -1.26
CA ASP A 147 -21.95 3.57 -2.72
C ASP A 147 -21.52 2.16 -3.15
N GLU A 148 -22.46 1.42 -3.74
CA GLU A 148 -22.23 0.05 -4.24
C GLU A 148 -21.24 -0.06 -5.42
N ASN A 149 -20.83 1.05 -6.01
CA ASN A 149 -19.82 1.04 -7.08
C ASN A 149 -18.38 1.04 -6.55
N LEU A 150 -18.21 1.30 -5.27
CA LEU A 150 -16.91 1.32 -4.62
C LEU A 150 -16.57 -0.03 -3.96
N TYR A 151 -15.28 -0.31 -3.84
CA TYR A 151 -14.79 -1.54 -3.20
C TYR A 151 -14.50 -1.27 -1.72
N PHE A 152 -15.18 -1.98 -0.81
CA PHE A 152 -14.77 -2.02 0.59
C PHE A 152 -13.83 -3.22 0.81
N ILE A 153 -12.60 -2.97 1.24
CA ILE A 153 -11.56 -3.99 1.41
C ILE A 153 -10.82 -3.75 2.73
N THR A 154 -10.56 -4.84 3.46
CA THR A 154 -9.73 -4.82 4.67
C THR A 154 -8.44 -5.58 4.46
N HIS A 155 -7.33 -4.95 4.84
CA HIS A 155 -6.00 -5.59 4.96
C HIS A 155 -5.76 -5.98 6.42
N GLU A 156 -5.17 -7.16 6.59
CA GLU A 156 -4.84 -7.69 7.90
C GLU A 156 -3.34 -7.60 8.17
N MET A 157 -2.95 -7.70 9.46
CA MET A 157 -1.55 -7.76 9.88
C MET A 157 -1.40 -8.62 11.12
N THR A 158 -0.17 -9.09 11.34
CA THR A 158 0.23 -9.74 12.59
C THR A 158 1.43 -9.00 13.18
N VAL A 159 1.28 -8.51 14.42
CA VAL A 159 2.34 -7.79 15.14
C VAL A 159 2.39 -8.29 16.58
N GLY A 160 3.43 -9.01 16.94
CA GLY A 160 3.53 -9.66 18.25
C GLY A 160 2.38 -10.64 18.46
N ALA A 161 1.57 -10.42 19.50
CA ALA A 161 0.38 -11.21 19.79
C ALA A 161 -0.89 -10.72 19.07
N TYR A 162 -0.84 -9.58 18.40
CA TYR A 162 -1.98 -9.06 17.65
C TYR A 162 -2.03 -9.71 16.26
N SER A 163 -3.18 -10.27 15.91
CA SER A 163 -3.51 -10.70 14.56
C SER A 163 -4.91 -10.19 14.24
N GLY A 164 -5.04 -9.39 13.20
CA GLY A 164 -6.30 -8.77 12.81
C GLY A 164 -6.11 -7.64 11.81
N ARG A 165 -7.11 -6.77 11.72
CA ARG A 165 -7.13 -5.68 10.73
C ARG A 165 -5.96 -4.72 10.87
N SER A 166 -5.32 -4.43 9.76
CA SER A 166 -4.36 -3.34 9.62
C SER A 166 -5.06 -2.06 9.25
N TYR A 167 -5.81 -2.08 8.14
CA TYR A 167 -6.60 -0.95 7.66
C TYR A 167 -7.69 -1.44 6.70
N SER A 168 -8.71 -0.62 6.53
CA SER A 168 -9.74 -0.79 5.50
C SER A 168 -9.69 0.36 4.51
N ILE A 169 -10.01 0.08 3.25
CA ILE A 169 -10.11 1.07 2.18
C ILE A 169 -11.51 1.06 1.58
N TYR A 170 -11.99 2.23 1.17
CA TYR A 170 -13.16 2.40 0.34
C TYR A 170 -12.71 2.93 -1.01
N TYR A 171 -12.46 2.02 -1.93
CA TYR A 171 -11.70 2.26 -3.14
C TYR A 171 -12.60 2.53 -4.35
N ASP A 172 -12.33 3.63 -5.03
CA ASP A 172 -12.97 4.10 -6.25
C ASP A 172 -12.10 3.71 -7.48
N ALA A 173 -12.53 2.65 -8.18
CA ALA A 173 -11.80 2.16 -9.34
C ALA A 173 -11.93 3.05 -10.60
N ASP A 174 -12.92 3.94 -10.66
CA ASP A 174 -13.08 4.87 -11.75
C ASP A 174 -12.11 6.07 -11.62
N ASN A 175 -11.88 6.52 -10.39
CA ASN A 175 -10.91 7.55 -10.04
C ASN A 175 -9.50 7.00 -9.75
N LEU A 176 -9.35 5.68 -9.58
CA LEU A 176 -8.13 4.96 -9.20
C LEU A 176 -7.53 5.45 -7.87
N ILE A 177 -8.35 5.80 -6.89
CA ILE A 177 -7.96 6.22 -5.55
C ILE A 177 -8.91 5.64 -4.50
N SER A 178 -8.47 5.55 -3.24
CA SER A 178 -9.38 5.34 -2.12
C SER A 178 -10.02 6.64 -1.70
N ARG A 179 -11.36 6.64 -1.58
CA ARG A 179 -12.13 7.77 -1.03
C ARG A 179 -11.74 7.99 0.42
N TRP A 180 -11.57 6.90 1.16
CA TRP A 180 -10.98 6.92 2.48
C TRP A 180 -10.21 5.62 2.79
N VAL A 181 -9.30 5.75 3.76
CA VAL A 181 -8.57 4.66 4.40
C VAL A 181 -8.77 4.81 5.90
N ALA A 182 -9.29 3.77 6.56
CA ALA A 182 -9.64 3.76 7.98
C ALA A 182 -8.84 2.71 8.76
N TYR A 183 -8.31 3.08 9.92
CA TYR A 183 -7.45 2.19 10.70
C TYR A 183 -7.38 2.53 12.19
N PRO A 184 -7.23 1.51 13.07
CA PRO A 184 -6.86 1.74 14.45
C PRO A 184 -5.37 2.05 14.58
N LEU A 185 -5.01 2.94 15.50
CA LEU A 185 -3.64 3.35 15.77
C LEU A 185 -3.35 3.37 17.27
N ASN A 186 -2.27 2.74 17.66
CA ASN A 186 -1.68 2.82 19.00
C ASN A 186 -0.21 2.37 18.94
N LYS A 187 0.51 2.53 20.03
CA LYS A 187 1.93 2.19 20.09
C LYS A 187 2.24 0.74 19.67
N GLY A 188 1.36 -0.22 20.00
CA GLY A 188 1.53 -1.63 19.65
C GLY A 188 1.41 -1.88 18.15
N LEU A 189 0.44 -1.22 17.51
CA LEU A 189 0.17 -1.36 16.07
C LEU A 189 1.19 -0.60 15.20
N ILE A 190 1.74 0.52 15.68
CA ILE A 190 2.87 1.20 15.02
C ILE A 190 4.08 0.26 14.97
N SER A 191 4.37 -0.43 16.09
CA SER A 191 5.46 -1.40 16.22
C SER A 191 6.86 -0.81 16.01
N SER A 192 7.79 -1.62 15.51
CA SER A 192 9.17 -1.21 15.22
C SER A 192 9.62 -1.80 13.89
N GLY A 193 10.51 -1.12 13.21
CA GLY A 193 11.03 -1.51 11.90
C GLY A 193 11.45 -0.30 11.10
N SER A 194 11.46 -0.44 9.80
CA SER A 194 11.86 0.61 8.87
C SER A 194 10.93 0.69 7.66
N ARG A 195 10.96 1.83 6.99
CA ARG A 195 10.26 2.04 5.73
C ARG A 195 10.81 1.09 4.65
N THR A 196 9.94 0.29 4.03
CA THR A 196 10.34 -0.73 3.05
C THR A 196 10.44 -0.20 1.62
N ASN A 197 9.67 0.85 1.28
CA ASN A 197 9.46 1.33 -0.10
C ASN A 197 8.99 0.23 -1.07
N ALA A 198 8.23 -0.75 -0.59
CA ALA A 198 7.75 -1.91 -1.33
C ALA A 198 6.57 -1.54 -2.25
N TRP A 199 6.82 -0.61 -3.19
CA TRP A 199 5.80 -0.12 -4.12
C TRP A 199 5.19 -1.28 -4.91
N GLY A 200 3.89 -1.50 -4.77
CA GLY A 200 3.23 -2.66 -5.33
C GLY A 200 1.76 -2.42 -5.67
N LEU A 201 1.19 -3.43 -6.31
CA LEU A 201 -0.25 -3.53 -6.48
C LEU A 201 -0.88 -4.14 -5.23
N ASP A 202 -2.10 -3.68 -4.94
CA ASP A 202 -2.94 -4.30 -3.92
C ASP A 202 -3.40 -5.68 -4.42
N PRO A 203 -3.06 -6.77 -3.71
CA PRO A 203 -3.44 -8.11 -4.13
C PRO A 203 -4.94 -8.37 -4.08
N LYS A 204 -5.72 -7.51 -3.41
CA LYS A 204 -7.18 -7.63 -3.25
C LYS A 204 -7.97 -6.87 -4.31
N ILE A 205 -7.32 -6.07 -5.16
CA ILE A 205 -7.94 -5.32 -6.25
C ILE A 205 -7.41 -5.86 -7.60
N PRO A 206 -8.26 -6.10 -8.60
CA PRO A 206 -7.80 -6.47 -9.94
C PRO A 206 -6.77 -5.47 -10.49
N ALA A 207 -5.71 -5.96 -11.13
CA ALA A 207 -4.59 -5.12 -11.57
C ALA A 207 -4.98 -4.03 -12.59
N ASP A 208 -6.00 -4.28 -13.40
CA ASP A 208 -6.55 -3.31 -14.35
C ASP A 208 -7.37 -2.21 -13.66
N LYS A 209 -7.86 -2.47 -12.46
CA LYS A 209 -8.70 -1.58 -11.65
C LYS A 209 -7.93 -0.71 -10.65
N GLN A 210 -6.60 -0.74 -10.65
CA GLN A 210 -5.78 0.03 -9.73
C GLN A 210 -4.60 0.70 -10.43
N PRO A 211 -4.00 1.76 -9.85
CA PRO A 211 -2.87 2.45 -10.47
C PRO A 211 -1.56 1.69 -10.26
N VAL A 212 -0.65 1.79 -11.22
CA VAL A 212 0.71 1.27 -11.16
C VAL A 212 1.66 2.42 -10.88
N LEU A 213 2.29 2.45 -9.69
CA LEU A 213 2.99 3.63 -9.18
C LEU A 213 4.46 3.40 -8.78
N PHE A 214 5.14 2.42 -9.36
CA PHE A 214 6.55 2.12 -9.04
C PHE A 214 7.47 3.36 -9.17
N SER A 215 7.25 4.15 -10.23
CA SER A 215 8.03 5.36 -10.51
C SER A 215 7.26 6.66 -10.18
N GLY A 216 6.18 6.58 -9.40
CA GLY A 216 5.34 7.72 -9.06
C GLY A 216 4.35 8.13 -10.14
N PHE A 217 3.66 9.24 -9.89
CA PHE A 217 2.73 9.85 -10.84
C PHE A 217 3.47 10.59 -11.95
N ARG A 218 2.85 10.65 -13.13
CA ARG A 218 3.40 11.30 -14.33
C ARG A 218 2.32 12.17 -14.98
N ASN A 219 2.74 13.06 -15.85
CA ASN A 219 1.89 13.81 -16.80
C ASN A 219 0.62 14.39 -16.15
N ALA A 220 0.80 15.19 -15.10
CA ALA A 220 -0.33 15.89 -14.50
C ALA A 220 -0.98 16.86 -15.51
N SER A 221 -2.31 16.84 -15.61
CA SER A 221 -3.08 17.64 -16.59
C SER A 221 -2.95 19.14 -16.32
N ASP A 222 -2.71 19.54 -15.07
CA ASP A 222 -2.49 20.92 -14.64
C ASP A 222 -1.01 21.36 -14.66
N GLY A 223 -0.10 20.46 -15.05
CA GLY A 223 1.34 20.72 -15.16
C GLY A 223 2.09 20.80 -13.83
N ARG A 224 1.43 20.55 -12.68
CA ARG A 224 2.07 20.53 -11.34
C ARG A 224 2.74 19.20 -11.05
N ARG A 225 3.49 19.17 -9.96
CA ARG A 225 4.17 17.96 -9.48
C ARG A 225 3.45 17.35 -8.29
N TYR A 226 3.25 16.04 -8.34
CA TYR A 226 2.54 15.29 -7.33
C TYR A 226 3.39 14.14 -6.80
N ASP A 227 3.40 13.99 -5.49
CA ASP A 227 3.96 12.85 -4.80
C ASP A 227 2.94 11.71 -4.72
N ARG A 228 3.42 10.51 -4.41
CA ARG A 228 2.57 9.41 -3.95
C ARG A 228 2.19 9.69 -2.50
N GLY A 229 1.10 10.43 -2.29
CA GLY A 229 0.57 10.74 -0.96
C GLY A 229 -0.04 9.50 -0.34
N HIS A 230 0.50 9.07 0.80
CA HIS A 230 -0.06 7.96 1.57
C HIS A 230 -1.34 8.41 2.29
N GLN A 231 -2.40 7.60 2.24
CA GLN A 231 -3.55 7.80 3.14
C GLN A 231 -3.31 7.13 4.50
N LEU A 232 -2.88 5.87 4.55
CA LEU A 232 -2.25 5.27 5.73
C LEU A 232 -0.74 5.51 5.64
N PRO A 233 -0.14 6.35 6.51
CA PRO A 233 1.30 6.60 6.48
C PRO A 233 2.12 5.34 6.76
N SER A 234 3.24 5.15 6.05
CA SER A 234 4.12 4.00 6.30
C SER A 234 4.71 4.02 7.73
N ALA A 235 4.85 5.20 8.33
CA ALA A 235 5.33 5.36 9.70
C ALA A 235 4.31 4.88 10.77
N ASP A 236 3.06 4.63 10.40
CA ASP A 236 2.03 4.10 11.29
C ASP A 236 2.01 2.57 11.34
N ARG A 237 2.80 1.92 10.48
CA ARG A 237 2.96 0.45 10.37
C ARG A 237 4.41 0.11 10.09
N LEU A 238 5.23 -0.10 11.14
CA LEU A 238 6.67 -0.34 10.98
C LEU A 238 7.05 -1.82 10.97
N GLN A 239 6.15 -2.74 11.36
CA GLN A 239 6.36 -4.17 11.13
C GLN A 239 6.40 -4.43 9.62
N LYS A 240 7.34 -5.26 9.16
CA LYS A 240 7.72 -5.35 7.74
C LYS A 240 6.53 -5.57 6.80
N GLU A 241 5.77 -6.64 7.00
CA GLU A 241 4.66 -7.03 6.12
C GLU A 241 3.53 -5.97 6.15
N ALA A 242 3.23 -5.42 7.33
CA ALA A 242 2.26 -4.35 7.48
C ALA A 242 2.74 -3.05 6.82
N ASN A 243 4.05 -2.78 6.86
CA ASN A 243 4.66 -1.64 6.18
C ASN A 243 4.60 -1.80 4.66
N GLU A 244 4.92 -2.98 4.14
CA GLU A 244 4.84 -3.28 2.71
C GLU A 244 3.43 -3.01 2.16
N ALA A 245 2.39 -3.40 2.89
CA ALA A 245 1.00 -3.15 2.50
C ALA A 245 0.64 -1.66 2.46
N THR A 246 1.37 -0.77 3.16
CA THR A 246 1.14 0.67 3.04
C THR A 246 1.59 1.25 1.70
N PHE A 247 2.39 0.52 0.91
CA PHE A 247 2.90 0.94 -0.40
C PHE A 247 2.06 0.47 -1.59
N TYR A 248 0.90 -0.13 -1.34
CA TYR A 248 -0.04 -0.46 -2.43
C TYR A 248 -0.55 0.81 -3.12
N GLY A 249 -0.69 0.74 -4.45
CA GLY A 249 -1.21 1.86 -5.25
C GLY A 249 -2.58 2.35 -4.78
N THR A 250 -3.40 1.46 -4.22
CA THR A 250 -4.72 1.76 -3.65
C THR A 250 -4.68 2.65 -2.39
N ASN A 251 -3.55 2.69 -1.69
CA ASN A 251 -3.32 3.58 -0.55
C ASN A 251 -2.71 4.94 -0.97
N MET A 252 -2.50 5.17 -2.27
CA MET A 252 -1.83 6.36 -2.81
C MET A 252 -2.79 7.29 -3.52
N THR A 253 -2.56 8.59 -3.34
CA THR A 253 -3.24 9.65 -4.10
C THR A 253 -2.23 10.63 -4.67
N PRO A 254 -2.53 11.28 -5.83
CA PRO A 254 -1.69 12.38 -6.30
C PRO A 254 -1.79 13.55 -5.32
N GLN A 255 -0.79 13.74 -4.47
CA GLN A 255 -0.75 14.82 -3.48
C GLN A 255 0.35 15.83 -3.82
N LEU A 256 0.02 17.13 -3.81
CA LEU A 256 1.02 18.19 -4.03
C LEU A 256 2.21 18.00 -3.09
N SER A 257 3.42 18.04 -3.67
CA SER A 257 4.65 17.84 -2.89
C SER A 257 4.76 18.83 -1.72
N GLU A 258 4.34 20.07 -1.94
CA GLU A 258 4.37 21.11 -0.92
C GLU A 258 3.38 20.87 0.23
N LEU A 259 2.25 20.21 -0.03
CA LEU A 259 1.32 19.79 1.01
C LEU A 259 1.83 18.52 1.69
N ASN A 260 2.15 17.49 0.91
CA ASN A 260 2.53 16.16 1.37
C ASN A 260 3.77 16.17 2.29
N GLN A 261 4.81 16.92 1.90
CA GLN A 261 6.10 16.91 2.59
C GLN A 261 6.20 17.88 3.76
N ASN A 262 5.26 18.83 3.90
CA ASN A 262 5.27 19.86 4.94
C ASN A 262 4.06 19.68 5.88
N CYS A 263 3.03 20.49 5.74
CA CYS A 263 1.92 20.60 6.69
C CYS A 263 1.20 19.25 6.91
N TRP A 264 1.02 18.44 5.85
CA TRP A 264 0.40 17.13 5.97
C TRP A 264 1.29 16.13 6.73
N ALA A 265 2.59 16.09 6.45
CA ALA A 265 3.55 15.27 7.19
C ALA A 265 3.63 15.65 8.67
N SER A 266 3.51 16.94 8.97
CA SER A 266 3.46 17.46 10.34
C SER A 266 2.16 17.05 11.05
N LEU A 267 1.00 17.06 10.36
CA LEU A 267 -0.25 16.51 10.90
C LEU A 267 -0.13 15.01 11.18
N GLU A 268 0.42 14.22 10.26
CA GLU A 268 0.65 12.78 10.48
C GLU A 268 1.54 12.52 11.70
N SER A 269 2.57 13.35 11.91
CA SER A 269 3.45 13.26 13.07
C SER A 269 2.72 13.62 14.37
N ALA A 270 1.82 14.62 14.34
CA ALA A 270 0.96 14.97 15.47
C ALA A 270 -0.01 13.82 15.80
N VAL A 271 -0.66 13.23 14.81
CA VAL A 271 -1.57 12.07 14.97
C VAL A 271 -0.85 10.90 15.64
N ARG A 272 0.37 10.55 15.20
CA ARG A 272 1.19 9.53 15.87
C ARG A 272 1.50 9.90 17.34
N SER A 273 1.83 11.14 17.59
CA SER A 273 2.09 11.63 18.95
C SER A 273 0.84 11.54 19.84
N TRP A 274 -0.32 11.94 19.34
CA TRP A 274 -1.58 11.83 20.06
C TRP A 274 -1.96 10.38 20.34
N SER A 275 -1.67 9.45 19.40
CA SER A 275 -1.97 8.03 19.58
C SER A 275 -1.31 7.42 20.82
N TYR A 276 -0.21 7.95 21.31
CA TYR A 276 0.43 7.49 22.56
C TYR A 276 -0.34 7.90 23.84
N SER A 277 -1.22 8.87 23.74
CA SER A 277 -2.06 9.33 24.85
C SER A 277 -3.36 8.53 24.98
N PHE A 278 -3.76 7.82 23.95
CA PHE A 278 -4.98 7.00 23.90
C PHE A 278 -4.68 5.51 24.03
N ASP A 279 -5.66 4.73 24.47
CA ASP A 279 -5.60 3.27 24.40
C ASP A 279 -5.77 2.82 22.94
N THR A 280 -6.58 3.55 22.16
CA THR A 280 -6.68 3.45 20.70
C THR A 280 -7.10 4.78 20.13
N LEU A 281 -6.45 5.19 19.06
CA LEU A 281 -6.86 6.29 18.19
C LEU A 281 -7.38 5.67 16.89
N TYR A 282 -8.64 5.88 16.56
CA TYR A 282 -9.25 5.48 15.29
C TYR A 282 -9.05 6.61 14.31
N VAL A 283 -8.51 6.30 13.14
CA VAL A 283 -8.11 7.29 12.14
C VAL A 283 -8.80 6.98 10.83
N VAL A 284 -9.43 7.99 10.24
CA VAL A 284 -9.87 8.00 8.85
C VAL A 284 -9.06 9.05 8.10
N THR A 285 -8.46 8.68 7.00
CA THR A 285 -7.81 9.63 6.07
C THR A 285 -8.49 9.50 4.73
N GLY A 286 -8.87 10.61 4.11
CA GLY A 286 -9.55 10.54 2.83
C GLY A 286 -9.14 11.61 1.84
N ALA A 287 -9.59 11.40 0.61
CA ALA A 287 -9.38 12.26 -0.54
C ALA A 287 -10.72 12.72 -1.10
N ASP A 288 -10.96 14.02 -1.08
CA ASP A 288 -12.14 14.62 -1.68
C ASP A 288 -11.96 14.75 -3.19
N VAL A 289 -12.87 14.16 -3.96
CA VAL A 289 -12.87 14.24 -5.43
C VAL A 289 -14.05 15.04 -5.97
N ARG A 290 -14.86 15.65 -5.10
CA ARG A 290 -15.99 16.47 -5.51
C ARG A 290 -15.50 17.62 -6.40
N GLY A 291 -16.06 17.73 -7.61
CA GLY A 291 -15.65 18.74 -8.60
C GLY A 291 -14.25 18.56 -9.18
N ALA A 292 -13.54 17.44 -8.90
CA ALA A 292 -12.25 17.14 -9.50
C ALA A 292 -12.34 17.08 -11.03
N ARG A 293 -11.36 17.66 -11.72
CA ARG A 293 -11.27 17.70 -13.18
C ARG A 293 -9.89 17.30 -13.68
N ASP A 294 -8.89 17.44 -12.84
CA ASP A 294 -7.50 17.17 -13.16
C ASP A 294 -7.11 15.73 -12.82
N TYR A 295 -6.10 15.24 -13.50
CA TYR A 295 -5.57 13.90 -13.32
C TYR A 295 -4.05 13.86 -13.51
N CYS A 296 -3.42 12.90 -12.86
CA CYS A 296 -2.09 12.41 -13.22
C CYS A 296 -2.23 11.13 -14.04
N THR A 297 -1.16 10.70 -14.71
CA THR A 297 -1.10 9.32 -15.21
C THR A 297 -0.24 8.45 -14.29
N ASP A 298 -0.62 7.20 -14.20
CA ASP A 298 0.21 6.16 -13.61
C ASP A 298 1.36 5.76 -14.57
N ASN A 299 2.14 4.74 -14.24
CA ASN A 299 3.28 4.31 -15.05
C ASN A 299 2.88 3.64 -16.38
N TYR A 300 1.61 3.27 -16.55
CA TYR A 300 1.05 2.67 -17.76
C TYR A 300 0.06 3.58 -18.50
N GLY A 301 -0.04 4.84 -18.09
CA GLY A 301 -0.87 5.84 -18.76
C GLY A 301 -2.33 5.85 -18.31
N LYS A 302 -2.72 5.08 -17.28
CA LYS A 302 -4.05 5.18 -16.68
C LYS A 302 -4.20 6.52 -15.97
N LYS A 303 -5.36 7.15 -16.12
CA LYS A 303 -5.65 8.41 -15.44
C LYS A 303 -6.01 8.16 -13.99
N VAL A 304 -5.36 8.86 -13.08
CA VAL A 304 -5.61 8.86 -11.64
C VAL A 304 -6.09 10.25 -11.26
N THR A 305 -7.27 10.35 -10.71
CA THR A 305 -7.89 11.65 -10.37
C THR A 305 -7.04 12.39 -9.33
N ILE A 306 -6.82 13.68 -9.55
CA ILE A 306 -6.20 14.57 -8.57
C ILE A 306 -7.32 15.07 -7.64
N PRO A 307 -7.28 14.75 -6.34
CA PRO A 307 -8.26 15.23 -5.37
C PRO A 307 -8.31 16.75 -5.27
N THR A 308 -9.45 17.29 -4.91
CA THR A 308 -9.64 18.73 -4.62
C THR A 308 -9.27 19.09 -3.20
N GLY A 309 -9.31 18.11 -2.29
CA GLY A 309 -8.97 18.25 -0.88
C GLY A 309 -8.58 16.94 -0.22
N TYR A 310 -8.12 17.06 1.01
CA TYR A 310 -7.77 15.94 1.88
C TYR A 310 -8.36 16.17 3.26
N TYR A 311 -8.80 15.08 3.87
CA TYR A 311 -9.31 15.14 5.24
C TYR A 311 -8.70 14.05 6.12
N LYS A 312 -8.72 14.31 7.41
CA LYS A 312 -8.33 13.35 8.44
C LYS A 312 -9.26 13.49 9.63
N VAL A 313 -9.89 12.37 10.02
CA VAL A 313 -10.87 12.32 11.11
C VAL A 313 -10.35 11.38 12.19
N LEU A 314 -10.37 11.81 13.42
CA LEU A 314 -9.80 11.12 14.56
C LEU A 314 -10.85 10.90 15.63
N LEU A 315 -10.95 9.66 16.12
CA LEU A 315 -11.72 9.30 17.31
C LEU A 315 -10.77 8.67 18.34
N GLY A 316 -10.44 9.41 19.39
CA GLY A 316 -9.59 8.96 20.48
C GLY A 316 -10.38 8.24 21.55
N TYR A 317 -9.90 7.08 22.01
CA TYR A 317 -10.44 6.36 23.15
C TYR A 317 -9.40 6.25 24.27
N LYS A 318 -9.79 6.63 25.48
CA LYS A 318 -9.00 6.47 26.69
C LYS A 318 -9.90 5.98 27.83
N LYS A 319 -9.63 4.79 28.36
CA LYS A 319 -10.42 4.22 29.46
C LYS A 319 -10.41 5.15 30.68
N GLY A 320 -11.62 5.55 31.10
CA GLY A 320 -11.78 6.51 32.20
C GLY A 320 -11.41 7.96 31.86
N GLY A 321 -11.13 8.27 30.58
CA GLY A 321 -10.94 9.65 30.09
C GLY A 321 -12.23 10.46 30.25
N GLN A 322 -12.05 11.76 30.49
CA GLN A 322 -13.16 12.73 30.57
C GLN A 322 -12.90 13.81 29.51
N PHE A 323 -13.57 13.66 28.38
CA PHE A 323 -13.46 14.57 27.25
C PHE A 323 -14.82 15.27 26.99
N ALA A 324 -14.78 16.31 26.14
CA ALA A 324 -15.95 17.07 25.73
C ALA A 324 -16.81 17.61 26.92
N GLY A 325 -16.18 17.88 28.05
CA GLY A 325 -16.85 18.40 29.24
C GLY A 325 -17.91 17.48 29.84
N MET A 326 -17.89 16.17 29.54
CA MET A 326 -18.84 15.16 29.98
C MET A 326 -18.14 13.99 30.68
N ALA A 327 -18.56 13.69 31.89
CA ALA A 327 -18.10 12.54 32.67
C ALA A 327 -18.49 11.17 32.04
N SER A 328 -19.27 11.15 30.96
CA SER A 328 -19.94 9.98 30.44
C SER A 328 -19.80 9.71 28.94
N THR A 329 -18.83 10.35 28.26
CA THR A 329 -18.51 9.97 26.87
C THR A 329 -17.86 8.58 26.76
N GLY A 330 -17.79 7.83 27.86
CA GLY A 330 -17.10 6.54 27.89
C GLY A 330 -15.59 6.65 27.61
N GLY A 331 -15.03 7.86 27.64
CA GLY A 331 -13.63 8.15 27.34
C GLY A 331 -13.33 8.44 25.86
N TYR A 332 -14.33 8.78 25.07
CA TYR A 332 -14.19 9.12 23.66
C TYR A 332 -14.11 10.63 23.44
N THR A 333 -13.33 11.05 22.43
CA THR A 333 -13.21 12.42 21.96
C THR A 333 -12.88 12.42 20.46
N GLY A 334 -13.40 13.41 19.72
CA GLY A 334 -13.25 13.50 18.28
C GLY A 334 -12.65 14.82 17.81
N ILE A 335 -12.03 14.81 16.62
CA ILE A 335 -11.60 15.99 15.87
C ILE A 335 -11.49 15.63 14.40
N ALA A 336 -11.78 16.57 13.53
CA ALA A 336 -11.62 16.45 12.09
C ALA A 336 -10.74 17.57 11.54
N PHE A 337 -10.11 17.32 10.40
CA PHE A 337 -9.30 18.29 9.66
C PHE A 337 -9.64 18.21 8.18
N TYR A 338 -9.77 19.35 7.52
CA TYR A 338 -9.91 19.44 6.08
C TYR A 338 -8.89 20.42 5.49
N PHE A 339 -8.22 19.99 4.43
CA PHE A 339 -7.24 20.77 3.69
C PHE A 339 -7.63 20.84 2.21
N ASP A 340 -7.89 22.02 1.67
CA ASP A 340 -7.87 22.20 0.21
C ASP A 340 -6.56 21.68 -0.37
N HIS A 341 -6.58 21.17 -1.58
CA HIS A 341 -5.39 20.66 -2.23
C HIS A 341 -4.47 21.77 -2.74
N LYS A 342 -3.85 22.49 -1.82
CA LYS A 342 -2.92 23.61 -2.06
C LYS A 342 -1.74 23.58 -1.08
N SER A 343 -0.78 24.46 -1.27
CA SER A 343 0.33 24.66 -0.33
C SER A 343 -0.14 25.42 0.92
N TYR A 344 0.42 25.01 2.07
CA TYR A 344 0.20 25.64 3.35
C TYR A 344 1.53 25.94 4.04
N THR A 345 1.55 26.95 4.91
CA THR A 345 2.67 27.17 5.82
C THR A 345 2.73 26.02 6.83
N ASP A 346 3.88 25.39 6.97
CA ASP A 346 4.08 24.29 7.91
C ASP A 346 4.22 24.85 9.34
N SER A 347 3.09 24.91 10.04
CA SER A 347 3.04 25.33 11.44
C SER A 347 1.87 24.67 12.17
N ARG A 348 2.01 24.49 13.48
CA ARG A 348 0.92 24.01 14.34
C ARG A 348 -0.33 24.90 14.22
N GLU A 349 -0.14 26.22 14.16
CA GLU A 349 -1.25 27.15 14.02
C GLU A 349 -2.03 26.92 12.72
N THR A 350 -1.34 26.72 11.61
CA THR A 350 -1.96 26.37 10.32
C THR A 350 -2.73 25.05 10.41
N ILE A 351 -2.13 24.02 10.99
CA ILE A 351 -2.76 22.70 11.15
C ILE A 351 -4.03 22.83 11.99
N MET A 352 -3.95 23.45 13.17
CA MET A 352 -5.09 23.60 14.06
C MET A 352 -6.15 24.58 13.52
N GLY A 353 -5.77 25.47 12.61
CA GLY A 353 -6.69 26.33 11.88
C GLY A 353 -7.54 25.58 10.83
N GLN A 354 -7.19 24.33 10.50
CA GLN A 354 -7.99 23.45 9.64
C GLN A 354 -8.86 22.47 10.45
N ALA A 355 -8.84 22.57 11.79
CA ALA A 355 -9.59 21.70 12.66
C ALA A 355 -11.08 22.13 12.74
N MET A 356 -11.96 21.14 12.80
CA MET A 356 -13.39 21.29 12.95
C MET A 356 -13.97 20.10 13.71
N SER A 357 -15.25 20.13 14.07
CA SER A 357 -15.95 18.98 14.61
C SER A 357 -16.14 17.90 13.53
N ILE A 358 -16.43 16.68 13.95
CA ILE A 358 -16.73 15.58 13.02
C ILE A 358 -18.03 15.91 12.27
N ASP A 359 -19.10 16.34 12.98
CA ASP A 359 -20.39 16.74 12.40
C ASP A 359 -20.22 17.82 11.30
N GLU A 360 -19.37 18.84 11.54
CA GLU A 360 -19.13 19.90 10.55
C GLU A 360 -18.49 19.33 9.26
N LEU A 361 -17.61 18.33 9.38
CA LEU A 361 -17.00 17.69 8.21
C LEU A 361 -17.96 16.71 7.53
N GLU A 362 -18.80 16.01 8.30
CA GLU A 362 -19.86 15.12 7.78
C GLU A 362 -20.86 15.90 6.93
N ASP A 363 -21.31 17.05 7.43
CA ASP A 363 -22.21 17.95 6.72
C ASP A 363 -21.57 18.48 5.41
N ASP A 364 -20.27 18.76 5.42
CA ASP A 364 -19.58 19.25 4.22
C ASP A 364 -19.34 18.14 3.19
N LEU A 365 -18.93 16.94 3.62
CA LEU A 365 -18.55 15.84 2.73
C LEU A 365 -19.71 14.91 2.37
N GLU A 366 -20.84 14.98 3.09
CA GLU A 366 -21.97 14.04 3.01
C GLU A 366 -21.51 12.59 3.29
N ILE A 367 -20.62 12.41 4.28
CA ILE A 367 -20.07 11.11 4.71
C ILE A 367 -20.32 10.97 6.20
N ASP A 368 -20.98 9.92 6.66
CA ASP A 368 -21.12 9.56 8.07
C ASP A 368 -19.85 8.82 8.53
N PHE A 369 -19.13 9.39 9.49
CA PHE A 369 -17.91 8.80 10.07
C PHE A 369 -18.25 8.01 11.35
N PHE A 370 -17.42 7.01 11.66
CA PHE A 370 -17.51 6.21 12.88
C PHE A 370 -18.90 5.60 13.12
N VAL A 371 -19.55 5.12 12.07
CA VAL A 371 -20.94 4.61 12.05
C VAL A 371 -21.28 3.58 13.14
N ASN A 372 -20.28 2.95 13.76
CA ASN A 372 -20.46 2.01 14.87
C ASN A 372 -20.34 2.68 16.27
N LEU A 373 -20.08 3.98 16.35
CA LEU A 373 -19.94 4.68 17.63
C LEU A 373 -21.28 4.78 18.40
N PRO A 374 -22.41 5.07 17.75
CA PRO A 374 -23.72 5.08 18.42
C PRO A 374 -24.08 3.75 19.10
N ASP A 375 -23.75 2.63 18.49
CA ASP A 375 -23.95 1.30 19.08
C ASP A 375 -23.03 1.05 20.28
N LYS A 376 -21.87 1.69 20.30
CA LYS A 376 -20.87 1.52 21.35
C LYS A 376 -21.15 2.31 22.60
N ILE A 377 -21.61 3.56 22.47
CA ILE A 377 -21.77 4.49 23.61
C ILE A 377 -23.19 5.10 23.72
N GLY A 378 -24.07 4.77 22.78
CA GLY A 378 -25.41 5.35 22.66
C GLY A 378 -25.41 6.63 21.80
N ALA A 379 -26.46 6.80 21.00
CA ALA A 379 -26.55 7.87 19.99
C ALA A 379 -26.37 9.29 20.55
N VAL A 380 -26.91 9.57 21.76
CA VAL A 380 -26.79 10.91 22.40
C VAL A 380 -25.32 11.23 22.72
N PHE A 381 -24.54 10.24 23.15
CA PHE A 381 -23.13 10.44 23.48
C PHE A 381 -22.27 10.45 22.24
N ALA A 382 -22.57 9.66 21.22
CA ALA A 382 -21.93 9.69 19.92
C ALA A 382 -22.06 11.09 19.30
N ALA A 383 -23.29 11.58 19.14
CA ALA A 383 -23.55 12.93 18.63
C ALA A 383 -22.82 14.03 19.42
N LYS A 384 -22.65 13.84 20.74
CA LYS A 384 -21.88 14.82 21.54
C LYS A 384 -20.37 14.76 21.26
N VAL A 385 -19.81 13.56 21.01
CA VAL A 385 -18.40 13.39 20.62
C VAL A 385 -18.17 13.99 19.25
N GLU A 386 -19.07 13.78 18.31
CA GLU A 386 -18.99 14.21 16.92
C GLU A 386 -19.15 15.73 16.77
N SER A 387 -20.06 16.33 17.54
CA SER A 387 -20.32 17.79 17.49
C SER A 387 -19.36 18.66 18.30
N THR A 388 -18.36 18.09 19.01
CA THR A 388 -17.53 18.86 19.93
C THR A 388 -16.05 18.54 19.77
N VAL A 389 -15.22 19.57 19.50
CA VAL A 389 -13.78 19.43 19.58
C VAL A 389 -13.32 19.76 21.01
N ASP A 390 -12.78 18.76 21.70
CA ASP A 390 -12.27 18.94 23.06
C ASP A 390 -10.99 19.77 23.07
N SER A 391 -10.85 20.62 24.09
CA SER A 391 -9.66 21.47 24.27
C SER A 391 -8.36 20.67 24.42
N TRP A 392 -8.43 19.39 24.75
CA TRP A 392 -7.29 18.50 24.83
C TRP A 392 -6.48 18.45 23.52
N TRP A 393 -7.15 18.50 22.35
CA TRP A 393 -6.51 18.44 21.05
C TRP A 393 -5.61 19.65 20.75
N TYR A 394 -5.86 20.77 21.44
CA TYR A 394 -5.10 22.02 21.29
C TYR A 394 -3.88 22.10 22.21
N ASN A 395 -3.68 21.15 23.12
CA ASN A 395 -2.54 21.05 24.04
C ASN A 395 -1.50 20.07 23.51
#